data_b0f8fc1f45b6e02ab5d48b7c1e483f5b
#
_entry.id   b0f8fc1f45b6e02ab5d48b7c1e483f5b
#
_cell.length_a   1.000
_cell.length_b   1.000
_cell.length_c   1.000
_cell.angle_alpha   90.00
_cell.angle_beta   90.00
_cell.angle_gamma   90.00
#
_symmetry.space_group_name_H-M   'P 1'
#
loop_
_entity.id
_entity.type
_entity.pdbx_description
1 polymer ?
#
loop_
_entity_poly.entity_id
_entity_poly.type
_entity_poly.pdbx_seq_one_letter_code
_entity_poly.pdbx_strand_id
1 'polypeptide(L)'
;MIYTAPGQTGALVSFKSRYDNFIGGEWVAPRAGRYFENISPVDGKVFCEVARSDAADIELALDAAHKAFASWSKTSVTERSNLLLRIADRIEQNIEVLAIAETWENGKAVRETLAADLPLVVDHFRYFAGCIRAQEGSAAELDQNTVSYHFKEPIGVVGQIIPWNFPLLMAAWKLAPVLAAGCCSVLKPAEQTPVTIMLMMDLIKGILPAGVVNVVNGFGAEAGQALATSNRIQKLAFTGSTEVGAHILRCAADKLIPSTVELGGKSPNIYFADVMQHESSYIDKAVEGMLMTFFNQGEVCTCPSRALVQASIYDDFMDKVLARARTIVQGNPLDTTTQVGAQASREQFDKILSYMEIGRGEGAKMLIGGGPARVSGLEGGFYIQPTIFSGQNKMRVFQEEIFGPALGVTTFKDEEEALAIANDTQYGLGAGLWTRDSNLAWRMGRGIQAGRVWVNCYHAYPAHAAFGGYKKSGIGRETHKMMLDHYQNTKNLLVSHDINPLGFF
;
A
#
# COMPACT_ATOMS: atom_id res chain seq x y z
N MET A 1 -12.51 -21.27 12.63
CA MET A 1 -12.60 -22.00 11.34
C MET A 1 -11.22 -22.03 10.72
N ILE A 2 -10.79 -23.16 10.17
CA ILE A 2 -9.49 -23.25 9.48
C ILE A 2 -9.79 -23.60 8.02
N TYR A 3 -9.29 -22.78 7.09
CA TYR A 3 -9.38 -23.09 5.67
C TYR A 3 -8.37 -24.18 5.29
N THR A 4 -8.76 -25.04 4.37
CA THR A 4 -7.87 -26.05 3.83
C THR A 4 -6.77 -25.41 3.00
N ALA A 5 -5.53 -25.82 3.21
CA ALA A 5 -4.38 -25.29 2.47
C ALA A 5 -4.54 -25.50 0.95
N PRO A 6 -4.15 -24.53 0.13
CA PRO A 6 -4.25 -24.64 -1.32
C PRO A 6 -3.63 -25.92 -1.88
N GLY A 7 -4.30 -26.52 -2.86
CA GLY A 7 -3.86 -27.78 -3.50
C GLY A 7 -4.19 -29.05 -2.75
N GLN A 8 -4.76 -28.98 -1.53
CA GLN A 8 -5.23 -30.14 -0.79
C GLN A 8 -6.71 -30.47 -1.11
N THR A 9 -7.12 -31.70 -0.83
CA THR A 9 -8.53 -32.12 -1.04
C THR A 9 -9.48 -31.25 -0.21
N GLY A 10 -10.45 -30.63 -0.85
CA GLY A 10 -11.41 -29.70 -0.23
C GLY A 10 -10.94 -28.25 -0.14
N ALA A 11 -9.78 -27.91 -0.69
CA ALA A 11 -9.33 -26.52 -0.76
C ALA A 11 -10.18 -25.70 -1.75
N LEU A 12 -10.49 -24.46 -1.38
CA LEU A 12 -11.17 -23.49 -2.26
C LEU A 12 -10.21 -22.90 -3.33
N VAL A 13 -8.91 -22.95 -3.08
CA VAL A 13 -7.87 -22.42 -3.94
C VAL A 13 -6.95 -23.54 -4.42
N SER A 14 -6.68 -23.56 -5.71
CA SER A 14 -5.65 -24.39 -6.33
C SER A 14 -4.82 -23.53 -7.26
N PHE A 15 -3.53 -23.45 -7.00
CA PHE A 15 -2.61 -22.70 -7.87
C PHE A 15 -2.21 -23.52 -9.09
N LYS A 16 -1.99 -22.83 -10.22
CA LYS A 16 -1.29 -23.42 -11.37
C LYS A 16 0.15 -23.69 -10.99
N SER A 17 0.78 -24.68 -11.61
CA SER A 17 2.22 -24.92 -11.42
C SER A 17 3.09 -23.77 -11.94
N ARG A 18 2.53 -22.96 -12.88
CA ARG A 18 3.24 -21.87 -13.54
C ARG A 18 2.31 -20.73 -13.91
N TYR A 19 2.78 -19.48 -13.74
CA TYR A 19 2.09 -18.25 -14.13
C TYR A 19 2.92 -17.45 -15.11
N ASP A 20 2.31 -17.12 -16.25
CA ASP A 20 2.84 -16.26 -17.29
C ASP A 20 2.53 -14.77 -17.00
N ASN A 21 2.99 -13.87 -17.86
CA ASN A 21 2.58 -12.46 -17.86
C ASN A 21 1.14 -12.32 -18.38
N PHE A 22 0.46 -11.24 -18.02
CA PHE A 22 -0.82 -10.87 -18.63
C PHE A 22 -0.62 -9.65 -19.52
N ILE A 23 -0.58 -9.84 -20.83
CA ILE A 23 -0.27 -8.79 -21.82
C ILE A 23 -1.29 -8.82 -22.95
N GLY A 24 -1.84 -7.65 -23.28
CA GLY A 24 -2.79 -7.56 -24.40
C GLY A 24 -4.08 -8.34 -24.20
N GLY A 25 -4.45 -8.63 -22.94
CA GLY A 25 -5.64 -9.43 -22.60
C GLY A 25 -5.41 -10.93 -22.59
N GLU A 26 -4.18 -11.41 -22.81
CA GLU A 26 -3.82 -12.83 -22.89
C GLU A 26 -2.67 -13.19 -21.95
N TRP A 27 -2.56 -14.49 -21.64
CA TRP A 27 -1.43 -15.05 -20.90
C TRP A 27 -0.26 -15.26 -21.87
N VAL A 28 0.88 -14.65 -21.56
CA VAL A 28 2.05 -14.62 -22.45
C VAL A 28 3.28 -15.07 -21.69
N ALA A 29 3.90 -16.16 -22.16
CA ALA A 29 5.16 -16.63 -21.59
C ALA A 29 6.27 -15.58 -21.72
N PRO A 30 7.21 -15.50 -20.75
CA PRO A 30 8.32 -14.57 -20.84
C PRO A 30 9.19 -14.87 -22.07
N ARG A 31 9.59 -13.83 -22.80
CA ARG A 31 10.35 -13.93 -24.06
C ARG A 31 11.61 -14.78 -23.92
N ALA A 32 12.30 -14.67 -22.80
CA ALA A 32 13.51 -15.46 -22.52
C ALA A 32 13.21 -16.89 -22.01
N GLY A 33 11.95 -17.28 -21.85
CA GLY A 33 11.52 -18.57 -21.32
C GLY A 33 11.94 -18.84 -19.87
N ARG A 34 12.29 -17.79 -19.11
CA ARG A 34 12.78 -17.91 -17.73
C ARG A 34 11.62 -17.76 -16.73
N TYR A 35 11.69 -18.53 -15.65
CA TYR A 35 10.76 -18.47 -14.52
C TYR A 35 11.56 -18.47 -13.22
N PHE A 36 10.91 -18.06 -12.15
CA PHE A 36 11.44 -18.15 -10.78
C PHE A 36 10.41 -18.81 -9.86
N GLU A 37 10.91 -19.47 -8.83
CA GLU A 37 10.09 -20.11 -7.82
C GLU A 37 9.43 -19.08 -6.91
N ASN A 38 8.12 -19.24 -6.67
CA ASN A 38 7.39 -18.49 -5.66
C ASN A 38 7.20 -19.37 -4.43
N ILE A 39 7.59 -18.84 -3.26
CA ILE A 39 7.63 -19.55 -1.98
C ILE A 39 6.53 -19.00 -1.09
N SER A 40 5.66 -19.89 -0.57
CA SER A 40 4.73 -19.49 0.48
C SER A 40 5.48 -19.27 1.81
N PRO A 41 5.35 -18.09 2.43
CA PRO A 41 5.94 -17.84 3.74
C PRO A 41 5.26 -18.63 4.87
N VAL A 42 4.08 -19.20 4.60
CA VAL A 42 3.31 -19.98 5.58
C VAL A 42 4.04 -21.26 5.98
N ASP A 43 4.61 -21.96 5.01
CA ASP A 43 5.32 -23.24 5.24
C ASP A 43 6.75 -23.28 4.69
N GLY A 44 7.19 -22.20 4.03
CA GLY A 44 8.53 -22.07 3.43
C GLY A 44 8.73 -22.90 2.17
N LYS A 45 7.65 -23.36 1.52
CA LYS A 45 7.74 -24.22 0.33
C LYS A 45 7.38 -23.50 -0.94
N VAL A 46 7.99 -23.95 -2.04
CA VAL A 46 7.62 -23.52 -3.40
C VAL A 46 6.22 -24.04 -3.71
N PHE A 47 5.32 -23.18 -4.16
CA PHE A 47 3.98 -23.56 -4.54
C PHE A 47 3.67 -23.33 -6.04
N CYS A 48 4.50 -22.52 -6.74
CA CYS A 48 4.42 -22.36 -8.18
C CYS A 48 5.69 -21.71 -8.74
N GLU A 49 5.77 -21.61 -10.06
CA GLU A 49 6.73 -20.78 -10.77
C GLU A 49 6.04 -19.57 -11.41
N VAL A 50 6.76 -18.45 -11.53
CA VAL A 50 6.25 -17.20 -12.11
C VAL A 50 7.23 -16.68 -13.16
N ALA A 51 6.72 -16.04 -14.21
CA ALA A 51 7.50 -15.47 -15.28
C ALA A 51 8.62 -14.52 -14.76
N ARG A 52 9.86 -14.78 -15.18
CA ARG A 52 11.01 -13.90 -14.96
C ARG A 52 11.28 -13.09 -16.21
N SER A 53 10.62 -11.95 -16.29
CA SER A 53 10.62 -11.06 -17.44
C SER A 53 11.79 -10.08 -17.42
N ASP A 54 12.11 -9.58 -18.61
CA ASP A 54 13.13 -8.57 -18.84
C ASP A 54 12.60 -7.41 -19.71
N ALA A 55 13.49 -6.62 -20.28
CA ALA A 55 13.14 -5.45 -21.09
C ALA A 55 12.29 -5.83 -22.33
N ALA A 56 12.48 -7.01 -22.91
CA ALA A 56 11.71 -7.42 -24.09
C ALA A 56 10.23 -7.68 -23.77
N ASP A 57 9.94 -8.17 -22.56
CA ASP A 57 8.55 -8.37 -22.09
C ASP A 57 7.89 -7.04 -21.76
N ILE A 58 8.66 -6.09 -21.17
CA ILE A 58 8.18 -4.73 -20.92
C ILE A 58 7.84 -4.01 -22.21
N GLU A 59 8.68 -4.12 -23.25
CA GLU A 59 8.40 -3.52 -24.56
C GLU A 59 7.12 -4.11 -25.20
N LEU A 60 6.91 -5.44 -25.08
CA LEU A 60 5.69 -6.08 -25.54
C LEU A 60 4.43 -5.56 -24.81
N ALA A 61 4.52 -5.36 -23.50
CA ALA A 61 3.44 -4.80 -22.69
C ALA A 61 3.15 -3.34 -23.07
N LEU A 62 4.20 -2.57 -23.34
CA LEU A 62 4.07 -1.18 -23.79
C LEU A 62 3.44 -1.09 -25.19
N ASP A 63 3.78 -2.01 -26.12
CA ASP A 63 3.13 -2.10 -27.42
C ASP A 63 1.62 -2.31 -27.28
N ALA A 64 1.22 -3.26 -26.42
CA ALA A 64 -0.18 -3.55 -26.15
C ALA A 64 -0.89 -2.33 -25.51
N ALA A 65 -0.24 -1.67 -24.53
CA ALA A 65 -0.78 -0.50 -23.85
C ALA A 65 -0.99 0.69 -24.80
N HIS A 66 0.00 1.02 -25.63
CA HIS A 66 -0.10 2.11 -26.59
C HIS A 66 -1.17 1.85 -27.65
N LYS A 67 -1.28 0.61 -28.12
CA LYS A 67 -2.35 0.20 -29.04
C LYS A 67 -3.73 0.40 -28.42
N ALA A 68 -3.91 0.00 -27.17
CA ALA A 68 -5.18 0.15 -26.47
C ALA A 68 -5.51 1.62 -26.16
N PHE A 69 -4.52 2.42 -25.82
CA PHE A 69 -4.70 3.83 -25.45
C PHE A 69 -5.36 4.66 -26.55
N ALA A 70 -5.11 4.36 -27.82
CA ALA A 70 -5.68 5.09 -28.95
C ALA A 70 -7.24 5.12 -28.95
N SER A 71 -7.87 4.07 -28.44
CA SER A 71 -9.34 3.97 -28.28
C SER A 71 -9.78 4.20 -26.84
N TRP A 72 -9.07 3.63 -25.86
CA TRP A 72 -9.43 3.68 -24.44
C TRP A 72 -9.51 5.12 -23.93
N SER A 73 -8.56 5.99 -24.29
CA SER A 73 -8.52 7.40 -23.88
C SER A 73 -9.75 8.21 -24.35
N LYS A 74 -10.48 7.70 -25.34
CA LYS A 74 -11.68 8.35 -25.91
C LYS A 74 -12.98 7.78 -25.38
N THR A 75 -12.93 6.77 -24.50
CA THR A 75 -14.14 6.22 -23.89
C THR A 75 -14.81 7.24 -23.00
N SER A 76 -16.12 7.17 -22.90
CA SER A 76 -16.88 8.07 -22.02
C SER A 76 -16.58 7.79 -20.54
N VAL A 77 -16.72 8.81 -19.69
CA VAL A 77 -16.61 8.63 -18.23
C VAL A 77 -17.63 7.63 -17.71
N THR A 78 -18.81 7.55 -18.32
CA THR A 78 -19.86 6.59 -17.97
C THR A 78 -19.41 5.15 -18.25
N GLU A 79 -18.79 4.91 -19.40
CA GLU A 79 -18.28 3.59 -19.76
C GLU A 79 -17.20 3.12 -18.80
N ARG A 80 -16.19 3.97 -18.51
CA ARG A 80 -15.12 3.65 -17.57
C ARG A 80 -15.66 3.39 -16.16
N SER A 81 -16.58 4.24 -15.67
CA SER A 81 -17.26 4.05 -14.39
C SER A 81 -17.94 2.67 -14.31
N ASN A 82 -18.73 2.31 -15.34
CA ASN A 82 -19.43 1.03 -15.36
C ASN A 82 -18.48 -0.17 -15.40
N LEU A 83 -17.34 -0.06 -16.09
CA LEU A 83 -16.32 -1.12 -16.12
C LEU A 83 -15.65 -1.29 -14.75
N LEU A 84 -15.34 -0.18 -14.05
CA LEU A 84 -14.80 -0.24 -12.69
C LEU A 84 -15.78 -0.88 -11.69
N LEU A 85 -17.08 -0.58 -11.79
CA LEU A 85 -18.11 -1.24 -10.97
C LEU A 85 -18.17 -2.74 -11.25
N ARG A 86 -18.10 -3.16 -12.51
CA ARG A 86 -18.05 -4.59 -12.89
C ARG A 86 -16.80 -5.30 -12.34
N ILE A 87 -15.66 -4.62 -12.30
CA ILE A 87 -14.44 -5.15 -11.68
C ILE A 87 -14.67 -5.33 -10.18
N ALA A 88 -15.20 -4.31 -9.50
CA ALA A 88 -15.51 -4.36 -8.07
C ALA A 88 -16.46 -5.52 -7.73
N ASP A 89 -17.56 -5.66 -8.48
CA ASP A 89 -18.54 -6.72 -8.28
C ASP A 89 -17.93 -8.12 -8.51
N ARG A 90 -17.06 -8.26 -9.52
CA ARG A 90 -16.37 -9.54 -9.78
C ARG A 90 -15.39 -9.90 -8.65
N ILE A 91 -14.67 -8.93 -8.10
CA ILE A 91 -13.78 -9.14 -6.94
C ILE A 91 -14.61 -9.50 -5.71
N GLU A 92 -15.69 -8.77 -5.44
CA GLU A 92 -16.58 -9.01 -4.30
C GLU A 92 -17.20 -10.41 -4.30
N GLN A 93 -17.62 -10.90 -5.47
CA GLN A 93 -18.13 -12.26 -5.66
C GLN A 93 -17.10 -13.35 -5.39
N ASN A 94 -15.81 -13.01 -5.35
CA ASN A 94 -14.70 -13.95 -5.18
C ASN A 94 -13.78 -13.58 -4.00
N ILE A 95 -14.28 -12.79 -3.03
CA ILE A 95 -13.49 -12.33 -1.87
C ILE A 95 -12.82 -13.48 -1.15
N GLU A 96 -13.56 -14.55 -0.85
CA GLU A 96 -13.04 -15.68 -0.06
C GLU A 96 -11.89 -16.40 -0.77
N VAL A 97 -12.00 -16.64 -2.07
CA VAL A 97 -10.95 -17.25 -2.90
C VAL A 97 -9.70 -16.37 -2.94
N LEU A 98 -9.88 -15.07 -3.20
CA LEU A 98 -8.77 -14.12 -3.26
C LEU A 98 -8.12 -13.91 -1.88
N ALA A 99 -8.90 -13.87 -0.81
CA ALA A 99 -8.40 -13.72 0.55
C ALA A 99 -7.52 -14.92 0.98
N ILE A 100 -7.95 -16.15 0.69
CA ILE A 100 -7.17 -17.37 0.97
C ILE A 100 -5.88 -17.36 0.12
N ALA A 101 -5.98 -17.00 -1.15
CA ALA A 101 -4.82 -16.94 -2.03
C ALA A 101 -3.79 -15.91 -1.55
N GLU A 102 -4.24 -14.70 -1.19
CA GLU A 102 -3.37 -13.65 -0.66
C GLU A 102 -2.74 -14.04 0.67
N THR A 103 -3.50 -14.68 1.56
CA THR A 103 -2.99 -15.23 2.82
C THR A 103 -1.88 -16.26 2.59
N TRP A 104 -2.06 -17.17 1.63
CA TRP A 104 -1.07 -18.20 1.34
C TRP A 104 0.21 -17.65 0.73
N GLU A 105 0.06 -16.68 -0.16
CA GLU A 105 1.18 -16.07 -0.87
C GLU A 105 1.96 -15.05 -0.02
N ASN A 106 1.27 -14.27 0.81
CA ASN A 106 1.87 -13.18 1.60
C ASN A 106 2.22 -13.59 3.03
N GLY A 107 1.50 -14.55 3.62
CA GLY A 107 1.66 -14.98 5.00
C GLY A 107 0.76 -14.28 6.02
N LYS A 108 0.03 -13.23 5.66
CA LYS A 108 -0.89 -12.52 6.56
C LYS A 108 -2.09 -13.39 6.97
N ALA A 109 -2.69 -13.08 8.12
CA ALA A 109 -3.82 -13.81 8.62
C ALA A 109 -5.06 -13.64 7.74
N VAL A 110 -5.76 -14.75 7.43
CA VAL A 110 -6.96 -14.76 6.58
C VAL A 110 -8.09 -13.89 7.14
N ARG A 111 -8.15 -13.68 8.45
CA ARG A 111 -9.09 -12.74 9.07
C ARG A 111 -8.88 -11.31 8.61
N GLU A 112 -7.64 -10.91 8.30
CA GLU A 112 -7.30 -9.56 7.82
C GLU A 112 -7.60 -9.42 6.34
N THR A 113 -7.25 -10.41 5.52
CA THR A 113 -7.57 -10.37 4.09
C THR A 113 -9.07 -10.33 3.85
N LEU A 114 -9.87 -11.11 4.64
CA LEU A 114 -11.33 -11.12 4.55
C LEU A 114 -11.99 -9.85 5.08
N ALA A 115 -11.51 -9.28 6.20
CA ALA A 115 -12.20 -8.19 6.89
C ALA A 115 -11.68 -6.79 6.52
N ALA A 116 -10.45 -6.69 5.99
CA ALA A 116 -9.82 -5.41 5.67
C ALA A 116 -9.38 -5.32 4.19
N ASP A 117 -8.46 -6.18 3.75
CA ASP A 117 -7.78 -5.99 2.46
C ASP A 117 -8.75 -6.06 1.28
N LEU A 118 -9.48 -7.16 1.14
CA LEU A 118 -10.38 -7.37 -0.01
C LEU A 118 -11.58 -6.41 -0.02
N PRO A 119 -12.25 -6.12 1.11
CA PRO A 119 -13.28 -5.07 1.15
C PRO A 119 -12.75 -3.70 0.71
N LEU A 120 -11.52 -3.33 1.10
CA LEU A 120 -10.91 -2.08 0.65
C LEU A 120 -10.57 -2.09 -0.85
N VAL A 121 -10.15 -3.23 -1.41
CA VAL A 121 -9.97 -3.38 -2.86
C VAL A 121 -11.27 -3.05 -3.60
N VAL A 122 -12.38 -3.64 -3.18
CA VAL A 122 -13.71 -3.40 -3.76
C VAL A 122 -14.12 -1.94 -3.64
N ASP A 123 -13.97 -1.36 -2.43
CA ASP A 123 -14.32 0.03 -2.15
C ASP A 123 -13.55 1.02 -3.03
N HIS A 124 -12.25 0.79 -3.26
CA HIS A 124 -11.44 1.68 -4.10
C HIS A 124 -11.89 1.69 -5.56
N PHE A 125 -12.21 0.56 -6.15
CA PHE A 125 -12.76 0.52 -7.50
C PHE A 125 -14.12 1.22 -7.57
N ARG A 126 -15.01 1.01 -6.60
CA ARG A 126 -16.31 1.68 -6.52
C ARG A 126 -16.18 3.19 -6.32
N TYR A 127 -15.24 3.60 -5.45
CA TYR A 127 -14.98 5.02 -5.21
C TYR A 127 -14.54 5.76 -6.47
N PHE A 128 -13.55 5.24 -7.19
CA PHE A 128 -13.07 5.88 -8.41
C PHE A 128 -14.06 5.80 -9.57
N ALA A 129 -14.93 4.80 -9.60
CA ALA A 129 -16.08 4.76 -10.52
C ALA A 129 -17.05 5.93 -10.27
N GLY A 130 -17.28 6.28 -9.00
CA GLY A 130 -18.07 7.46 -8.62
C GLY A 130 -17.34 8.76 -8.91
N CYS A 131 -16.06 8.86 -8.53
CA CYS A 131 -15.25 10.06 -8.69
C CYS A 131 -15.17 10.55 -10.13
N ILE A 132 -14.94 9.64 -11.08
CA ILE A 132 -14.80 10.05 -12.49
C ILE A 132 -16.10 10.60 -13.08
N ARG A 133 -17.26 10.12 -12.59
CA ARG A 133 -18.55 10.66 -13.02
C ARG A 133 -18.86 12.03 -12.42
N ALA A 134 -18.30 12.32 -11.26
CA ALA A 134 -18.45 13.59 -10.55
C ALA A 134 -17.32 14.59 -10.88
N GLN A 135 -16.35 14.20 -11.72
CA GLN A 135 -15.26 15.10 -12.11
C GLN A 135 -15.76 16.12 -13.14
N GLU A 136 -15.56 17.38 -12.81
CA GLU A 136 -15.91 18.50 -13.66
C GLU A 136 -14.66 19.18 -14.23
N GLY A 137 -14.81 19.81 -15.39
CA GLY A 137 -13.92 20.86 -15.88
C GLY A 137 -14.36 22.24 -15.37
N SER A 138 -13.82 23.30 -15.97
CA SER A 138 -14.29 24.65 -15.71
C SER A 138 -14.39 25.46 -16.98
N ALA A 139 -15.30 26.45 -16.97
CA ALA A 139 -15.39 27.48 -17.99
C ALA A 139 -15.42 28.83 -17.29
N ALA A 140 -14.73 29.82 -17.87
CA ALA A 140 -14.70 31.21 -17.39
C ALA A 140 -14.77 32.16 -18.56
N GLU A 141 -15.67 33.14 -18.50
CA GLU A 141 -15.68 34.25 -19.41
C GLU A 141 -14.56 35.22 -19.06
N LEU A 142 -13.69 35.55 -20.02
CA LEU A 142 -12.64 36.57 -19.88
C LEU A 142 -13.18 37.95 -20.25
N ASP A 143 -14.02 37.99 -21.26
CA ASP A 143 -14.78 39.14 -21.73
C ASP A 143 -16.02 38.66 -22.50
N GLN A 144 -16.79 39.56 -23.10
CA GLN A 144 -18.02 39.24 -23.83
C GLN A 144 -17.83 38.26 -25.02
N ASN A 145 -16.60 38.20 -25.53
CA ASN A 145 -16.28 37.44 -26.74
C ASN A 145 -15.27 36.31 -26.51
N THR A 146 -14.70 36.17 -25.29
CA THR A 146 -13.63 35.21 -25.04
C THR A 146 -13.95 34.31 -23.86
N VAL A 147 -13.90 33.01 -24.08
CA VAL A 147 -14.15 31.97 -23.06
C VAL A 147 -12.92 31.11 -22.87
N SER A 148 -12.56 30.86 -21.62
CA SER A 148 -11.52 29.90 -21.20
C SER A 148 -12.17 28.62 -20.73
N TYR A 149 -11.81 27.50 -21.35
CA TYR A 149 -12.22 26.16 -20.94
C TYR A 149 -11.04 25.39 -20.34
N HIS A 150 -11.28 24.60 -19.30
CA HIS A 150 -10.30 23.66 -18.77
C HIS A 150 -10.82 22.24 -18.87
N PHE A 151 -10.07 21.39 -19.55
CA PHE A 151 -10.37 19.98 -19.73
C PHE A 151 -9.36 19.10 -18.98
N LYS A 152 -9.82 17.96 -18.48
CA LYS A 152 -8.98 16.91 -17.91
C LYS A 152 -8.78 15.82 -18.95
N GLU A 153 -7.53 15.60 -19.37
CA GLU A 153 -7.18 14.62 -20.40
C GLU A 153 -6.29 13.52 -19.82
N PRO A 154 -6.49 12.21 -20.19
CA PRO A 154 -5.62 11.12 -19.75
C PRO A 154 -4.14 11.40 -20.10
N ILE A 155 -3.24 11.15 -19.14
CA ILE A 155 -1.81 11.42 -19.33
C ILE A 155 -1.13 10.48 -20.33
N GLY A 156 -1.63 9.23 -20.47
CA GLY A 156 -1.05 8.26 -21.41
C GLY A 156 -0.92 6.84 -20.84
N VAL A 157 0.18 6.18 -21.19
CA VAL A 157 0.58 4.88 -20.65
C VAL A 157 1.39 5.09 -19.36
N VAL A 158 1.00 4.40 -18.29
CA VAL A 158 1.58 4.56 -16.94
C VAL A 158 2.33 3.31 -16.55
N GLY A 159 3.59 3.46 -16.15
CA GLY A 159 4.37 2.43 -15.47
C GLY A 159 4.05 2.41 -13.98
N GLN A 160 3.65 1.27 -13.45
CA GLN A 160 3.26 1.09 -12.06
C GLN A 160 4.06 -0.05 -11.43
N ILE A 161 4.68 0.20 -10.27
CA ILE A 161 5.46 -0.80 -9.52
C ILE A 161 4.94 -0.82 -8.10
N ILE A 162 4.55 -1.99 -7.61
CA ILE A 162 3.89 -2.16 -6.32
C ILE A 162 4.66 -3.12 -5.41
N PRO A 163 4.54 -2.95 -4.08
CA PRO A 163 5.20 -3.78 -3.08
C PRO A 163 4.41 -5.07 -2.80
N TRP A 164 4.96 -5.87 -1.92
CA TRP A 164 4.46 -7.19 -1.55
C TRP A 164 3.56 -7.22 -0.31
N ASN A 165 3.46 -6.15 0.48
CA ASN A 165 2.81 -6.20 1.79
C ASN A 165 1.26 -6.15 1.76
N PHE A 166 0.68 -5.56 0.71
CA PHE A 166 -0.77 -5.57 0.43
C PHE A 166 -0.99 -5.77 -1.08
N PRO A 167 -0.77 -6.97 -1.61
CA PRO A 167 -0.68 -7.18 -3.05
C PRO A 167 -1.88 -6.64 -3.84
N LEU A 168 -3.09 -7.13 -3.54
CA LEU A 168 -4.31 -6.72 -4.24
C LEU A 168 -4.72 -5.28 -3.93
N LEU A 169 -4.55 -4.84 -2.68
CA LEU A 169 -4.91 -3.48 -2.30
C LEU A 169 -4.02 -2.45 -2.99
N MET A 170 -2.70 -2.71 -3.07
CA MET A 170 -1.78 -1.83 -3.79
C MET A 170 -2.02 -1.85 -5.30
N ALA A 171 -2.40 -3.00 -5.86
CA ALA A 171 -2.85 -3.06 -7.25
C ALA A 171 -4.11 -2.21 -7.47
N ALA A 172 -5.11 -2.30 -6.59
CA ALA A 172 -6.33 -1.49 -6.68
C ALA A 172 -6.05 0.02 -6.55
N TRP A 173 -5.17 0.43 -5.61
CA TRP A 173 -4.78 1.84 -5.46
C TRP A 173 -4.15 2.42 -6.72
N LYS A 174 -3.46 1.60 -7.51
CA LYS A 174 -2.84 2.02 -8.78
C LYS A 174 -3.81 1.89 -9.96
N LEU A 175 -4.53 0.75 -10.06
CA LEU A 175 -5.38 0.45 -11.22
C LEU A 175 -6.68 1.25 -11.23
N ALA A 176 -7.36 1.41 -10.09
CA ALA A 176 -8.64 2.09 -10.07
C ALA A 176 -8.57 3.55 -10.59
N PRO A 177 -7.66 4.43 -10.09
CA PRO A 177 -7.57 5.80 -10.60
C PRO A 177 -7.01 5.88 -12.03
N VAL A 178 -6.04 5.03 -12.41
CA VAL A 178 -5.48 5.06 -13.78
C VAL A 178 -6.53 4.70 -14.82
N LEU A 179 -7.37 3.72 -14.52
CA LEU A 179 -8.47 3.30 -15.39
C LEU A 179 -9.59 4.36 -15.42
N ALA A 180 -9.96 4.90 -14.27
CA ALA A 180 -10.93 6.00 -14.18
C ALA A 180 -10.51 7.20 -15.03
N ALA A 181 -9.24 7.57 -14.98
CA ALA A 181 -8.68 8.68 -15.74
C ALA A 181 -8.64 8.42 -17.27
N GLY A 182 -8.78 7.17 -17.73
CA GLY A 182 -8.69 6.80 -19.14
C GLY A 182 -7.26 6.51 -19.62
N CYS A 183 -6.33 6.26 -18.70
CA CYS A 183 -4.96 5.84 -18.99
C CYS A 183 -4.87 4.31 -19.16
N CYS A 184 -3.79 3.83 -19.78
CA CYS A 184 -3.43 2.41 -19.80
C CYS A 184 -2.28 2.14 -18.82
N SER A 185 -2.21 0.92 -18.30
CA SER A 185 -1.25 0.51 -17.28
C SER A 185 -0.35 -0.62 -17.74
N VAL A 186 0.94 -0.50 -17.41
CA VAL A 186 1.87 -1.61 -17.31
C VAL A 186 2.26 -1.73 -15.83
N LEU A 187 1.76 -2.77 -15.17
CA LEU A 187 1.93 -3.03 -13.74
C LEU A 187 2.99 -4.12 -13.53
N LYS A 188 3.98 -3.83 -12.70
CA LYS A 188 4.95 -4.82 -12.19
C LYS A 188 4.67 -5.08 -10.71
N PRO A 189 4.11 -6.25 -10.35
CA PRO A 189 3.98 -6.65 -8.95
C PRO A 189 5.34 -7.00 -8.33
N ALA A 190 5.39 -7.03 -7.00
CA ALA A 190 6.55 -7.55 -6.30
C ALA A 190 6.75 -9.04 -6.61
N GLU A 191 7.99 -9.48 -6.73
CA GLU A 191 8.35 -10.87 -7.01
C GLU A 191 7.91 -11.85 -5.91
N GLN A 192 7.70 -11.37 -4.70
CA GLN A 192 7.23 -12.19 -3.57
C GLN A 192 5.74 -12.53 -3.69
N THR A 193 4.93 -11.63 -4.28
CA THR A 193 3.46 -11.73 -4.23
C THR A 193 2.76 -11.40 -5.57
N PRO A 194 3.14 -12.02 -6.69
CA PRO A 194 2.53 -11.75 -7.99
C PRO A 194 1.25 -12.56 -8.24
N VAL A 195 1.11 -13.75 -7.61
CA VAL A 195 0.12 -14.77 -8.03
C VAL A 195 -1.30 -14.34 -7.74
N THR A 196 -1.57 -13.73 -6.60
CA THR A 196 -2.92 -13.26 -6.27
C THR A 196 -3.39 -12.18 -7.25
N ILE A 197 -2.47 -11.34 -7.75
CA ILE A 197 -2.76 -10.36 -8.81
C ILE A 197 -3.10 -11.09 -10.12
N MET A 198 -2.38 -12.17 -10.45
CA MET A 198 -2.67 -12.97 -11.64
C MET A 198 -4.03 -13.65 -11.53
N LEU A 199 -4.43 -14.12 -10.34
CA LEU A 199 -5.79 -14.64 -10.10
C LEU A 199 -6.85 -13.55 -10.28
N MET A 200 -6.61 -12.34 -9.79
CA MET A 200 -7.50 -11.21 -10.05
C MET A 200 -7.61 -10.93 -11.56
N MET A 201 -6.51 -10.99 -12.31
CA MET A 201 -6.53 -10.81 -13.77
C MET A 201 -7.33 -11.92 -14.46
N ASP A 202 -7.27 -13.18 -14.01
CA ASP A 202 -8.14 -14.26 -14.52
C ASP A 202 -9.63 -13.93 -14.30
N LEU A 203 -9.98 -13.39 -13.14
CA LEU A 203 -11.37 -13.05 -12.79
C LEU A 203 -11.91 -11.87 -13.61
N ILE A 204 -11.08 -10.87 -13.91
CA ILE A 204 -11.50 -9.67 -14.63
C ILE A 204 -11.20 -9.70 -16.14
N LYS A 205 -10.58 -10.78 -16.63
CA LYS A 205 -10.33 -10.99 -18.06
C LYS A 205 -11.63 -10.81 -18.86
N GLY A 206 -11.56 -10.00 -19.92
CA GLY A 206 -12.72 -9.71 -20.78
C GLY A 206 -13.67 -8.63 -20.24
N ILE A 207 -13.42 -8.04 -19.04
CA ILE A 207 -14.14 -6.83 -18.58
C ILE A 207 -13.57 -5.59 -19.27
N LEU A 208 -12.25 -5.48 -19.30
CA LEU A 208 -11.54 -4.37 -19.96
C LEU A 208 -11.13 -4.74 -21.39
N PRO A 209 -11.03 -3.76 -22.29
CA PRO A 209 -10.42 -3.97 -23.60
C PRO A 209 -8.98 -4.47 -23.47
N ALA A 210 -8.58 -5.33 -24.43
CA ALA A 210 -7.24 -5.89 -24.48
C ALA A 210 -6.16 -4.81 -24.47
N GLY A 211 -5.15 -4.93 -23.61
CA GLY A 211 -4.02 -4.02 -23.49
C GLY A 211 -4.24 -2.80 -22.57
N VAL A 212 -5.46 -2.56 -22.07
CA VAL A 212 -5.72 -1.47 -21.11
C VAL A 212 -4.97 -1.69 -19.80
N VAL A 213 -4.92 -2.94 -19.33
CA VAL A 213 -4.07 -3.37 -18.19
C VAL A 213 -3.15 -4.48 -18.68
N ASN A 214 -1.86 -4.34 -18.38
CA ASN A 214 -0.85 -5.35 -18.63
C ASN A 214 -0.08 -5.59 -17.33
N VAL A 215 0.15 -6.86 -16.99
CA VAL A 215 0.91 -7.25 -15.79
C VAL A 215 2.14 -8.02 -16.23
N VAL A 216 3.33 -7.49 -15.89
CA VAL A 216 4.61 -8.11 -16.21
C VAL A 216 5.31 -8.49 -14.92
N ASN A 217 5.49 -9.80 -14.72
CA ASN A 217 6.17 -10.35 -13.54
C ASN A 217 7.69 -10.34 -13.74
N GLY A 218 8.43 -10.35 -12.63
CA GLY A 218 9.90 -10.37 -12.66
C GLY A 218 10.52 -9.56 -11.54
N PHE A 219 11.84 -9.59 -11.48
CA PHE A 219 12.59 -8.90 -10.43
C PHE A 219 12.65 -7.39 -10.64
N GLY A 220 12.78 -6.66 -9.50
CA GLY A 220 12.90 -5.21 -9.52
C GLY A 220 14.07 -4.72 -10.38
N ALA A 221 15.23 -5.35 -10.29
CA ALA A 221 16.43 -5.00 -11.05
C ALA A 221 16.37 -5.36 -12.55
N GLU A 222 15.44 -6.20 -12.98
CA GLU A 222 15.24 -6.63 -14.38
C GLU A 222 14.01 -5.91 -14.98
N ALA A 223 12.83 -6.47 -14.84
CA ALA A 223 11.60 -5.90 -15.38
C ALA A 223 11.23 -4.53 -14.78
N GLY A 224 11.44 -4.35 -13.46
CA GLY A 224 11.19 -3.07 -12.78
C GLY A 224 12.07 -1.95 -13.32
N GLN A 225 13.37 -2.20 -13.46
CA GLN A 225 14.32 -1.24 -14.03
C GLN A 225 14.00 -0.90 -15.48
N ALA A 226 13.69 -1.91 -16.30
CA ALA A 226 13.31 -1.71 -17.70
C ALA A 226 12.06 -0.82 -17.83
N LEU A 227 11.04 -1.05 -16.98
CA LEU A 227 9.85 -0.22 -16.95
C LEU A 227 10.15 1.21 -16.49
N ALA A 228 10.93 1.34 -15.41
CA ALA A 228 11.26 2.66 -14.84
C ALA A 228 12.09 3.54 -15.78
N THR A 229 12.96 2.95 -16.60
CA THR A 229 13.82 3.68 -17.54
C THR A 229 13.22 3.85 -18.94
N SER A 230 12.12 3.17 -19.26
CA SER A 230 11.49 3.27 -20.59
C SER A 230 11.05 4.70 -20.90
N ASN A 231 11.39 5.17 -22.09
CA ASN A 231 10.93 6.47 -22.63
C ASN A 231 9.49 6.42 -23.15
N ARG A 232 8.83 5.26 -23.11
CA ARG A 232 7.50 5.02 -23.67
C ARG A 232 6.39 5.17 -22.63
N ILE A 233 6.71 5.51 -21.39
CA ILE A 233 5.72 5.80 -20.34
C ILE A 233 5.62 7.30 -20.10
N GLN A 234 4.41 7.76 -19.77
CA GLN A 234 4.12 9.17 -19.50
C GLN A 234 4.04 9.48 -18.00
N LYS A 235 4.11 8.47 -17.15
CA LYS A 235 4.13 8.61 -15.69
C LYS A 235 4.72 7.36 -15.06
N LEU A 236 5.39 7.56 -13.91
CA LEU A 236 5.74 6.49 -12.97
C LEU A 236 4.91 6.60 -11.69
N ALA A 237 4.34 5.49 -11.24
CA ALA A 237 3.71 5.36 -9.93
C ALA A 237 4.36 4.21 -9.16
N PHE A 238 4.92 4.50 -8.01
CA PHE A 238 5.70 3.56 -7.22
C PHE A 238 5.23 3.53 -5.77
N THR A 239 5.15 2.35 -5.19
CA THR A 239 5.06 2.16 -3.74
C THR A 239 6.12 1.14 -3.33
N GLY A 240 6.92 1.46 -2.31
CA GLY A 240 7.99 0.59 -1.82
C GLY A 240 8.99 1.30 -0.91
N SER A 241 10.26 0.82 -0.90
CA SER A 241 11.30 1.38 -0.03
C SER A 241 11.72 2.80 -0.44
N THR A 242 12.16 3.59 0.54
CA THR A 242 12.64 4.97 0.31
C THR A 242 13.83 5.02 -0.65
N GLU A 243 14.73 4.04 -0.58
CA GLU A 243 15.91 3.95 -1.46
C GLU A 243 15.50 3.76 -2.92
N VAL A 244 14.62 2.77 -3.18
CA VAL A 244 14.12 2.51 -4.54
C VAL A 244 13.26 3.67 -5.03
N GLY A 245 12.44 4.29 -4.15
CA GLY A 245 11.66 5.48 -4.50
C GLY A 245 12.53 6.65 -4.97
N ALA A 246 13.66 6.89 -4.33
CA ALA A 246 14.62 7.89 -4.78
C ALA A 246 15.21 7.57 -6.18
N HIS A 247 15.43 6.29 -6.48
CA HIS A 247 15.84 5.85 -7.82
C HIS A 247 14.74 6.08 -8.86
N ILE A 248 13.49 5.72 -8.55
CA ILE A 248 12.31 5.96 -9.42
C ILE A 248 12.16 7.45 -9.75
N LEU A 249 12.34 8.33 -8.75
CA LEU A 249 12.28 9.79 -8.95
C LEU A 249 13.37 10.27 -9.93
N ARG A 250 14.59 9.73 -9.84
CA ARG A 250 15.67 10.05 -10.81
C ARG A 250 15.29 9.60 -12.21
N CYS A 251 14.80 8.37 -12.37
CA CYS A 251 14.34 7.86 -13.67
C CYS A 251 13.20 8.69 -14.27
N ALA A 252 12.31 9.24 -13.46
CA ALA A 252 11.25 10.13 -13.92
C ALA A 252 11.79 11.52 -14.31
N ALA A 253 12.71 12.07 -13.51
CA ALA A 253 13.34 13.37 -13.76
C ALA A 253 14.12 13.40 -15.08
N ASP A 254 14.87 12.35 -15.39
CA ASP A 254 15.63 12.22 -16.65
C ASP A 254 14.73 12.29 -17.89
N LYS A 255 13.45 11.94 -17.75
CA LYS A 255 12.45 11.93 -18.83
C LYS A 255 11.48 13.11 -18.77
N LEU A 256 11.56 13.93 -17.73
CA LEU A 256 10.62 15.04 -17.45
C LEU A 256 9.16 14.59 -17.37
N ILE A 257 8.92 13.37 -16.82
CA ILE A 257 7.58 12.82 -16.61
C ILE A 257 7.17 12.95 -15.14
N PRO A 258 5.86 13.12 -14.85
CA PRO A 258 5.38 13.13 -13.47
C PRO A 258 5.54 11.76 -12.82
N SER A 259 5.77 11.78 -11.50
CA SER A 259 5.82 10.59 -10.69
C SER A 259 5.09 10.79 -9.36
N THR A 260 4.51 9.70 -8.85
CA THR A 260 4.03 9.60 -7.48
C THR A 260 4.76 8.46 -6.80
N VAL A 261 5.33 8.73 -5.64
CA VAL A 261 6.04 7.72 -4.84
C VAL A 261 5.49 7.72 -3.43
N GLU A 262 5.10 6.53 -2.98
CA GLU A 262 4.65 6.29 -1.62
C GLU A 262 5.68 5.34 -0.99
N LEU A 263 6.28 5.78 0.13
CA LEU A 263 7.51 5.19 0.66
C LEU A 263 7.35 4.79 2.12
N GLY A 264 8.47 4.43 2.75
CA GLY A 264 8.52 3.94 4.11
C GLY A 264 8.11 4.96 5.18
N GLY A 265 7.90 4.45 6.39
CA GLY A 265 7.52 5.24 7.55
C GLY A 265 8.14 4.74 8.85
N LYS A 266 8.10 5.60 9.88
CA LYS A 266 8.38 5.28 11.27
C LYS A 266 7.39 6.03 12.15
N SER A 267 6.12 5.64 12.00
CA SER A 267 4.98 6.42 12.49
C SER A 267 4.93 6.45 14.01
N PRO A 268 4.85 7.65 14.62
CA PRO A 268 4.61 7.79 16.05
C PRO A 268 3.15 7.45 16.37
N ASN A 269 2.94 6.87 17.56
CA ASN A 269 1.62 6.63 18.15
C ASN A 269 1.64 7.15 19.59
N ILE A 270 0.91 8.22 19.88
CA ILE A 270 1.10 9.07 21.05
C ILE A 270 -0.05 8.89 22.03
N TYR A 271 0.23 8.59 23.29
CA TYR A 271 -0.74 8.32 24.34
C TYR A 271 -0.60 9.33 25.48
N PHE A 272 -1.59 10.24 25.59
CA PHE A 272 -1.65 11.23 26.68
C PHE A 272 -2.25 10.65 27.96
N ALA A 273 -1.95 11.27 29.09
CA ALA A 273 -2.34 10.76 30.40
C ALA A 273 -3.85 10.63 30.60
N ASP A 274 -4.65 11.45 29.92
CA ASP A 274 -6.11 11.41 29.99
C ASP A 274 -6.70 10.10 29.50
N VAL A 275 -5.96 9.31 28.70
CA VAL A 275 -6.39 7.96 28.30
C VAL A 275 -6.77 7.10 29.49
N MET A 276 -6.01 7.21 30.60
CA MET A 276 -6.24 6.42 31.83
C MET A 276 -7.34 6.98 32.75
N GLN A 277 -7.92 8.13 32.41
CA GLN A 277 -8.96 8.82 33.18
C GLN A 277 -10.38 8.57 32.68
N HIS A 278 -10.52 7.77 31.63
CA HIS A 278 -11.80 7.45 31.00
C HIS A 278 -12.30 6.04 31.33
N GLU A 279 -13.40 5.68 30.73
CA GLU A 279 -14.04 4.37 30.88
C GLU A 279 -13.09 3.23 30.44
N SER A 280 -13.23 2.08 31.05
CA SER A 280 -12.40 0.91 30.76
C SER A 280 -12.44 0.52 29.28
N SER A 281 -13.57 0.70 28.58
CA SER A 281 -13.71 0.45 27.14
C SER A 281 -12.82 1.37 26.29
N TYR A 282 -12.64 2.63 26.68
CA TYR A 282 -11.74 3.54 25.98
C TYR A 282 -10.26 3.20 26.24
N ILE A 283 -9.92 2.85 27.49
CA ILE A 283 -8.57 2.37 27.83
C ILE A 283 -8.24 1.11 27.02
N ASP A 284 -9.18 0.17 26.97
CA ASP A 284 -9.03 -1.08 26.20
C ASP A 284 -8.84 -0.82 24.69
N LYS A 285 -9.60 0.11 24.13
CA LYS A 285 -9.43 0.59 22.76
C LYS A 285 -8.06 1.22 22.50
N ALA A 286 -7.54 2.00 23.43
CA ALA A 286 -6.21 2.60 23.33
C ALA A 286 -5.09 1.55 23.43
N VAL A 287 -5.25 0.54 24.28
CA VAL A 287 -4.37 -0.63 24.35
C VAL A 287 -4.36 -1.38 23.03
N GLU A 288 -5.52 -1.67 22.46
CA GLU A 288 -5.63 -2.29 21.14
C GLU A 288 -4.97 -1.42 20.07
N GLY A 289 -5.18 -0.10 20.13
CA GLY A 289 -4.55 0.87 19.23
C GLY A 289 -3.00 0.84 19.25
N MET A 290 -2.37 0.48 20.38
CA MET A 290 -0.93 0.24 20.42
C MET A 290 -0.57 -1.09 19.76
N LEU A 291 -1.36 -2.12 19.97
CA LEU A 291 -1.13 -3.44 19.40
C LEU A 291 -1.42 -3.52 17.90
N MET A 292 -2.05 -2.48 17.31
CA MET A 292 -2.17 -2.34 15.86
C MET A 292 -0.79 -2.29 15.14
N THR A 293 0.31 -2.14 15.89
CA THR A 293 1.66 -2.35 15.35
C THR A 293 1.89 -3.77 14.83
N PHE A 294 1.11 -4.75 15.28
CA PHE A 294 1.22 -6.16 14.89
C PHE A 294 0.23 -6.55 13.78
N PHE A 295 -0.69 -5.65 13.40
CA PHE A 295 -1.55 -5.81 12.24
C PHE A 295 -0.70 -6.07 10.98
N ASN A 296 -1.14 -6.97 10.11
CA ASN A 296 -0.37 -7.40 8.94
C ASN A 296 1.07 -7.81 9.30
N GLN A 297 1.27 -8.51 10.43
CA GLN A 297 2.56 -8.88 11.03
C GLN A 297 3.60 -7.73 11.08
N GLY A 298 3.12 -6.49 11.21
CA GLY A 298 3.95 -5.28 11.25
C GLY A 298 4.48 -4.83 9.88
N GLU A 299 4.10 -5.48 8.80
CA GLU A 299 4.53 -5.19 7.43
C GLU A 299 3.63 -4.12 6.78
N VAL A 300 3.55 -2.96 7.44
CA VAL A 300 2.72 -1.82 7.05
C VAL A 300 3.57 -0.55 6.98
N CYS A 301 3.49 0.19 5.89
CA CYS A 301 4.24 1.45 5.71
C CYS A 301 3.91 2.50 6.79
N THR A 302 2.65 2.54 7.27
CA THR A 302 2.21 3.38 8.39
C THR A 302 2.25 2.67 9.74
N CYS A 303 2.91 1.52 9.87
CA CYS A 303 2.97 0.78 11.12
C CYS A 303 3.25 1.73 12.30
N PRO A 304 2.42 1.74 13.38
CA PRO A 304 2.65 2.57 14.56
C PRO A 304 3.80 2.01 15.41
N SER A 305 4.96 1.84 14.77
CA SER A 305 6.12 1.12 15.29
C SER A 305 6.94 1.89 16.33
N ARG A 306 6.48 3.12 16.66
CA ARG A 306 7.10 3.99 17.65
C ARG A 306 6.03 4.59 18.56
N ALA A 307 5.82 3.98 19.75
CA ALA A 307 4.86 4.45 20.72
C ALA A 307 5.51 5.47 21.69
N LEU A 308 4.83 6.59 21.87
CA LEU A 308 5.18 7.63 22.82
C LEU A 308 4.11 7.64 23.91
N VAL A 309 4.48 7.34 25.16
CA VAL A 309 3.57 7.26 26.30
C VAL A 309 3.90 8.34 27.29
N GLN A 310 2.91 9.12 27.73
CA GLN A 310 3.15 10.15 28.74
C GLN A 310 3.65 9.52 30.04
N ALA A 311 4.74 10.05 30.60
CA ALA A 311 5.49 9.43 31.72
C ALA A 311 4.61 9.10 32.92
N SER A 312 3.59 9.92 33.20
CA SER A 312 2.71 9.75 34.37
C SER A 312 1.80 8.51 34.31
N ILE A 313 1.60 7.91 33.11
CA ILE A 313 0.77 6.71 32.94
C ILE A 313 1.55 5.50 32.44
N TYR A 314 2.87 5.64 32.27
CA TYR A 314 3.67 4.64 31.55
C TYR A 314 3.53 3.24 32.17
N ASP A 315 3.75 3.09 33.46
CA ASP A 315 3.77 1.77 34.10
C ASP A 315 2.38 1.11 34.03
N ASP A 316 1.34 1.81 34.49
CA ASP A 316 -0.04 1.28 34.51
C ASP A 316 -0.58 0.98 33.10
N PHE A 317 -0.26 1.81 32.12
CA PHE A 317 -0.70 1.60 30.74
C PHE A 317 0.07 0.47 30.09
N MET A 318 1.39 0.41 30.24
CA MET A 318 2.23 -0.65 29.68
C MET A 318 1.94 -2.02 30.30
N ASP A 319 1.58 -2.10 31.57
CA ASP A 319 1.13 -3.37 32.18
C ASP A 319 -0.09 -3.93 31.45
N LYS A 320 -1.07 -3.08 31.09
CA LYS A 320 -2.24 -3.48 30.30
C LYS A 320 -1.88 -3.91 28.88
N VAL A 321 -1.00 -3.13 28.23
CA VAL A 321 -0.50 -3.45 26.87
C VAL A 321 0.21 -4.78 26.85
N LEU A 322 1.14 -5.02 27.78
CA LEU A 322 1.91 -6.26 27.86
C LEU A 322 1.04 -7.46 28.20
N ALA A 323 0.04 -7.29 29.09
CA ALA A 323 -0.93 -8.33 29.40
C ALA A 323 -1.72 -8.73 28.15
N ARG A 324 -2.23 -7.77 27.39
CA ARG A 324 -2.96 -8.02 26.13
C ARG A 324 -2.03 -8.57 25.05
N ALA A 325 -0.82 -8.08 24.89
CA ALA A 325 0.14 -8.56 23.90
C ALA A 325 0.46 -10.05 24.06
N ARG A 326 0.51 -10.55 25.30
CA ARG A 326 0.71 -11.98 25.59
C ARG A 326 -0.45 -12.87 25.18
N THR A 327 -1.63 -12.31 24.89
CA THR A 327 -2.81 -13.06 24.42
C THR A 327 -2.91 -13.09 22.89
N ILE A 328 -2.00 -12.45 22.17
CA ILE A 328 -1.98 -12.47 20.71
C ILE A 328 -1.78 -13.91 20.21
N VAL A 329 -2.71 -14.37 19.38
CA VAL A 329 -2.65 -15.69 18.77
C VAL A 329 -1.80 -15.61 17.49
N GLN A 330 -0.60 -16.17 17.54
CA GLN A 330 0.23 -16.41 16.38
C GLN A 330 0.12 -17.87 15.96
N GLY A 331 -0.18 -18.14 14.69
CA GLY A 331 -0.49 -19.50 14.25
C GLY A 331 -0.60 -19.64 12.74
N ASN A 332 -1.30 -20.71 12.33
CA ASN A 332 -1.60 -20.94 10.92
C ASN A 332 -2.40 -19.75 10.36
N PRO A 333 -1.91 -19.02 9.35
CA PRO A 333 -2.61 -17.87 8.78
C PRO A 333 -3.98 -18.19 8.18
N LEU A 334 -4.23 -19.44 7.80
CA LEU A 334 -5.54 -19.92 7.30
C LEU A 334 -6.57 -20.19 8.42
N ASP A 335 -6.18 -20.08 9.69
CA ASP A 335 -7.12 -20.13 10.80
C ASP A 335 -7.67 -18.73 11.10
N THR A 336 -8.99 -18.59 11.09
CA THR A 336 -9.68 -17.31 11.37
C THR A 336 -9.44 -16.77 12.79
N THR A 337 -8.88 -17.56 13.69
CA THR A 337 -8.50 -17.15 15.06
C THR A 337 -7.07 -16.60 15.12
N THR A 338 -6.23 -16.88 14.13
CA THR A 338 -4.87 -16.34 14.05
C THR A 338 -4.90 -14.82 13.87
N GLN A 339 -4.11 -14.13 14.67
CA GLN A 339 -4.01 -12.65 14.66
C GLN A 339 -2.72 -12.16 14.00
N VAL A 340 -1.64 -12.94 14.08
CA VAL A 340 -0.35 -12.61 13.47
C VAL A 340 0.14 -13.82 12.68
N GLY A 341 0.36 -13.61 11.39
CA GLY A 341 0.82 -14.62 10.45
C GLY A 341 2.34 -14.69 10.29
N ALA A 342 2.79 -15.15 9.11
CA ALA A 342 4.20 -15.23 8.73
C ALA A 342 4.68 -13.95 8.05
N GLN A 343 5.99 -13.66 8.12
CA GLN A 343 6.63 -12.58 7.35
C GLN A 343 6.68 -12.95 5.87
N ALA A 344 6.54 -11.99 4.98
CA ALA A 344 6.32 -12.24 3.55
C ALA A 344 7.47 -12.96 2.83
N SER A 345 8.68 -12.96 3.36
CA SER A 345 9.83 -13.64 2.75
C SER A 345 10.92 -13.99 3.75
N ARG A 346 11.84 -14.88 3.37
CA ARG A 346 13.04 -15.20 4.13
C ARG A 346 13.91 -13.97 4.34
N GLU A 347 14.09 -13.15 3.31
CA GLU A 347 14.88 -11.93 3.39
C GLU A 347 14.32 -10.97 4.43
N GLN A 348 13.01 -10.76 4.43
CA GLN A 348 12.35 -9.90 5.41
C GLN A 348 12.43 -10.48 6.82
N PHE A 349 12.25 -11.79 6.99
CA PHE A 349 12.43 -12.49 8.25
C PHE A 349 13.83 -12.26 8.83
N ASP A 350 14.87 -12.48 8.03
CA ASP A 350 16.27 -12.32 8.46
C ASP A 350 16.59 -10.85 8.77
N LYS A 351 16.07 -9.89 7.97
CA LYS A 351 16.17 -8.45 8.25
C LYS A 351 15.59 -8.10 9.61
N ILE A 352 14.37 -8.55 9.92
CA ILE A 352 13.71 -8.23 11.19
C ILE A 352 14.51 -8.79 12.36
N LEU A 353 15.00 -10.03 12.28
CA LEU A 353 15.84 -10.62 13.33
C LEU A 353 17.13 -9.84 13.55
N SER A 354 17.74 -9.31 12.49
CA SER A 354 18.92 -8.46 12.62
C SER A 354 18.64 -7.18 13.44
N TYR A 355 17.45 -6.60 13.32
CA TYR A 355 17.04 -5.46 14.14
C TYR A 355 16.78 -5.81 15.61
N MET A 356 16.40 -7.05 15.90
CA MET A 356 16.31 -7.53 17.30
C MET A 356 17.69 -7.49 17.95
N GLU A 357 18.75 -7.92 17.23
CA GLU A 357 20.13 -7.84 17.73
C GLU A 357 20.65 -6.40 17.81
N ILE A 358 20.33 -5.56 16.82
CA ILE A 358 20.68 -4.14 16.85
C ILE A 358 20.08 -3.47 18.09
N GLY A 359 18.79 -3.71 18.37
CA GLY A 359 18.13 -3.15 19.55
C GLY A 359 18.80 -3.58 20.86
N ARG A 360 19.13 -4.87 21.00
CA ARG A 360 19.89 -5.39 22.16
C ARG A 360 21.27 -4.72 22.28
N GLY A 361 21.96 -4.62 21.16
CA GLY A 361 23.31 -4.01 21.12
C GLY A 361 23.33 -2.53 21.48
N GLU A 362 22.27 -1.80 21.19
CA GLU A 362 22.10 -0.39 21.57
C GLU A 362 21.56 -0.20 22.99
N GLY A 363 21.26 -1.29 23.72
CA GLY A 363 20.77 -1.25 25.09
C GLY A 363 19.25 -1.03 25.20
N ALA A 364 18.47 -1.23 24.14
CA ALA A 364 17.02 -1.26 24.25
C ALA A 364 16.57 -2.45 25.11
N LYS A 365 15.69 -2.21 26.07
CA LYS A 365 15.15 -3.24 26.94
C LYS A 365 14.01 -3.96 26.21
N MET A 366 14.15 -5.24 25.99
CA MET A 366 13.10 -6.07 25.41
C MET A 366 12.07 -6.44 26.48
N LEU A 367 10.82 -6.05 26.28
CA LEU A 367 9.72 -6.32 27.20
C LEU A 367 9.00 -7.62 26.90
N ILE A 368 8.84 -7.96 25.60
CA ILE A 368 8.34 -9.26 25.11
C ILE A 368 8.95 -9.59 23.75
N GLY A 369 8.89 -10.86 23.35
CA GLY A 369 9.30 -11.35 22.04
C GLY A 369 10.80 -11.37 21.83
N GLY A 370 11.23 -11.00 20.62
CA GLY A 370 12.64 -10.81 20.28
C GLY A 370 13.31 -11.97 19.57
N GLY A 371 12.55 -12.87 18.99
CA GLY A 371 13.10 -14.02 18.28
C GLY A 371 12.12 -14.64 17.28
N PRO A 372 12.55 -15.71 16.60
CA PRO A 372 11.66 -16.47 15.75
C PRO A 372 10.56 -17.12 16.57
N ALA A 373 9.38 -17.25 16.00
CA ALA A 373 8.30 -18.04 16.55
C ALA A 373 8.24 -19.42 15.87
N ARG A 374 7.70 -20.42 16.59
CA ARG A 374 7.45 -21.75 16.03
C ARG A 374 5.96 -22.00 15.98
N VAL A 375 5.46 -22.33 14.79
CA VAL A 375 4.08 -22.74 14.57
C VAL A 375 4.07 -24.21 14.23
N SER A 376 3.37 -25.01 15.07
CA SER A 376 3.32 -26.47 14.92
C SER A 376 2.77 -26.89 13.56
N GLY A 377 3.49 -27.75 12.85
CA GLY A 377 3.15 -28.20 11.49
C GLY A 377 3.52 -27.23 10.38
N LEU A 378 4.09 -26.06 10.71
CA LEU A 378 4.53 -25.01 9.77
C LEU A 378 5.96 -24.53 10.10
N GLU A 379 6.83 -25.43 10.55
CA GLU A 379 8.18 -25.14 11.04
C GLU A 379 9.10 -24.53 9.96
N GLY A 380 8.77 -24.70 8.68
CA GLY A 380 9.49 -24.09 7.55
C GLY A 380 9.10 -22.64 7.28
N GLY A 381 7.98 -22.17 7.85
CA GLY A 381 7.45 -20.82 7.64
C GLY A 381 8.24 -19.72 8.36
N PHE A 382 7.96 -18.46 8.02
CA PHE A 382 8.77 -17.32 8.45
C PHE A 382 8.09 -16.52 9.56
N TYR A 383 7.98 -17.10 10.76
CA TYR A 383 7.27 -16.52 11.89
C TYR A 383 8.19 -15.82 12.88
N ILE A 384 7.87 -14.57 13.25
CA ILE A 384 8.58 -13.77 14.25
C ILE A 384 7.61 -13.39 15.38
N GLN A 385 8.07 -13.52 16.61
CA GLN A 385 7.31 -13.15 17.79
C GLN A 385 6.95 -11.66 17.80
N PRO A 386 5.71 -11.26 18.09
CA PRO A 386 5.39 -9.89 18.43
C PRO A 386 6.36 -9.36 19.49
N THR A 387 7.05 -8.26 19.18
CA THR A 387 8.19 -7.76 19.96
C THR A 387 7.96 -6.32 20.38
N ILE A 388 8.19 -6.04 21.67
CA ILE A 388 8.13 -4.68 22.23
C ILE A 388 9.46 -4.36 22.89
N PHE A 389 10.08 -3.26 22.48
CA PHE A 389 11.26 -2.65 23.09
C PHE A 389 10.87 -1.43 23.91
N SER A 390 11.55 -1.20 25.05
CA SER A 390 11.60 0.11 25.70
C SER A 390 12.98 0.70 25.50
N GLY A 391 13.06 1.99 25.15
CA GLY A 391 14.33 2.63 24.85
C GLY A 391 14.22 4.12 24.54
N GLN A 392 15.25 4.65 23.91
CA GLN A 392 15.37 6.06 23.57
C GLN A 392 15.11 6.30 22.08
N ASN A 393 14.48 7.44 21.75
CA ASN A 393 14.13 7.79 20.38
C ASN A 393 15.32 7.80 19.39
N LYS A 394 16.55 8.00 19.86
CA LYS A 394 17.76 8.02 19.04
C LYS A 394 18.28 6.65 18.59
N MET A 395 17.81 5.58 19.22
CA MET A 395 18.21 4.20 18.85
C MET A 395 17.70 3.86 17.45
N ARG A 396 18.45 3.07 16.70
CA ARG A 396 18.10 2.65 15.34
C ARG A 396 16.75 1.97 15.26
N VAL A 397 16.41 1.14 16.26
CA VAL A 397 15.08 0.49 16.33
C VAL A 397 13.92 1.48 16.47
N PHE A 398 14.17 2.76 16.83
CA PHE A 398 13.20 3.86 16.87
C PHE A 398 13.28 4.77 15.64
N GLN A 399 14.36 4.76 14.89
CA GLN A 399 14.59 5.68 13.77
C GLN A 399 14.47 4.99 12.40
N GLU A 400 14.83 3.71 12.30
CA GLU A 400 14.86 2.98 11.05
C GLU A 400 13.60 2.12 10.89
N GLU A 401 13.15 1.95 9.65
CA GLU A 401 12.00 1.13 9.31
C GLU A 401 12.35 -0.36 9.34
N ILE A 402 11.88 -1.06 10.37
CA ILE A 402 12.07 -2.51 10.54
C ILE A 402 11.15 -3.28 9.58
N PHE A 403 9.90 -2.82 9.43
CA PHE A 403 8.86 -3.42 8.61
C PHE A 403 8.51 -4.83 9.05
N GLY A 404 8.21 -5.00 10.33
CA GLY A 404 7.88 -6.28 10.98
C GLY A 404 7.24 -6.05 12.35
N PRO A 405 6.94 -7.14 13.10
CA PRO A 405 6.20 -7.06 14.36
C PRO A 405 7.08 -6.55 15.52
N ALA A 406 7.58 -5.33 15.37
CA ALA A 406 8.53 -4.71 16.31
C ALA A 406 8.08 -3.28 16.67
N LEU A 407 7.80 -3.07 17.95
CA LEU A 407 7.38 -1.80 18.55
C LEU A 407 8.46 -1.25 19.47
N GLY A 408 8.88 -0.01 19.24
CA GLY A 408 9.68 0.76 20.20
C GLY A 408 8.78 1.65 21.07
N VAL A 409 8.94 1.61 22.39
CA VAL A 409 8.18 2.44 23.33
C VAL A 409 9.14 3.37 24.06
N THR A 410 8.82 4.67 24.07
CA THR A 410 9.54 5.70 24.83
C THR A 410 8.54 6.60 25.57
N THR A 411 9.02 7.41 26.52
CA THR A 411 8.19 8.32 27.29
C THR A 411 8.37 9.77 26.88
N PHE A 412 7.39 10.61 27.21
CA PHE A 412 7.45 12.06 27.11
C PHE A 412 6.78 12.69 28.35
N LYS A 413 7.09 13.97 28.64
CA LYS A 413 6.57 14.68 29.79
C LYS A 413 5.32 15.48 29.48
N ASP A 414 5.36 16.25 28.40
CA ASP A 414 4.36 17.24 28.04
C ASP A 414 4.11 17.26 26.50
N GLU A 415 3.17 18.12 26.07
CA GLU A 415 2.76 18.26 24.66
C GLU A 415 3.94 18.66 23.76
N GLU A 416 4.81 19.56 24.23
CA GLU A 416 5.93 20.08 23.45
C GLU A 416 6.97 18.99 23.19
N GLU A 417 7.34 18.23 24.22
CA GLU A 417 8.26 17.08 24.08
C GLU A 417 7.67 15.97 23.22
N ALA A 418 6.36 15.66 23.38
CA ALA A 418 5.68 14.68 22.54
C ALA A 418 5.75 15.05 21.05
N LEU A 419 5.49 16.32 20.73
CA LEU A 419 5.54 16.80 19.37
C LEU A 419 6.98 16.80 18.81
N ALA A 420 7.95 17.21 19.61
CA ALA A 420 9.36 17.20 19.25
C ALA A 420 9.82 15.77 18.90
N ILE A 421 9.54 14.78 19.78
CA ILE A 421 9.89 13.38 19.56
C ILE A 421 9.13 12.82 18.35
N ALA A 422 7.85 13.12 18.20
CA ALA A 422 7.04 12.64 17.09
C ALA A 422 7.63 13.06 15.74
N ASN A 423 8.10 14.30 15.64
CA ASN A 423 8.66 14.88 14.42
C ASN A 423 10.16 14.58 14.21
N ASP A 424 10.86 14.05 15.24
CA ASP A 424 12.29 13.69 15.15
C ASP A 424 12.48 12.35 14.44
N THR A 425 12.25 12.39 13.16
CA THR A 425 12.44 11.27 12.20
C THR A 425 12.56 11.81 10.79
N GLN A 426 13.25 11.09 9.92
CA GLN A 426 13.30 11.42 8.48
C GLN A 426 11.99 11.12 7.73
N TYR A 427 11.07 10.40 8.35
CA TYR A 427 9.79 9.97 7.79
C TYR A 427 8.64 10.91 8.19
N GLY A 428 7.51 10.75 7.51
CA GLY A 428 6.30 11.52 7.82
C GLY A 428 5.08 10.92 7.09
N LEU A 429 4.88 9.58 7.17
CA LEU A 429 3.77 8.92 6.49
C LEU A 429 2.49 8.98 7.32
N GLY A 430 2.51 8.38 8.50
CA GLY A 430 1.37 8.30 9.40
C GLY A 430 1.72 8.68 10.82
N ALA A 431 0.70 8.96 11.64
CA ALA A 431 0.79 9.13 13.08
C ALA A 431 -0.53 8.78 13.77
N GLY A 432 -0.46 8.31 15.01
CA GLY A 432 -1.60 8.09 15.89
C GLY A 432 -1.57 9.01 17.09
N LEU A 433 -2.74 9.35 17.59
CA LEU A 433 -2.90 10.24 18.75
C LEU A 433 -4.10 9.77 19.58
N TRP A 434 -3.87 9.57 20.87
CA TRP A 434 -4.85 9.08 21.83
C TRP A 434 -5.05 10.08 22.95
N THR A 435 -6.18 10.76 22.91
CA THR A 435 -6.67 11.75 23.91
C THR A 435 -8.16 12.01 23.67
N ARG A 436 -8.88 12.35 24.72
CA ARG A 436 -10.29 12.81 24.63
C ARG A 436 -10.38 14.35 24.66
N ASP A 437 -9.26 15.06 24.90
CA ASP A 437 -9.21 16.52 24.77
C ASP A 437 -9.16 16.92 23.29
N SER A 438 -10.26 17.48 22.81
CA SER A 438 -10.39 17.90 21.41
C SER A 438 -9.44 19.05 21.02
N ASN A 439 -9.10 19.93 21.96
CA ASN A 439 -8.16 21.03 21.70
C ASN A 439 -6.73 20.50 21.59
N LEU A 440 -6.34 19.58 22.47
CA LEU A 440 -5.05 18.89 22.39
C LEU A 440 -4.95 18.08 21.09
N ALA A 441 -6.00 17.32 20.75
CA ALA A 441 -6.06 16.55 19.51
C ALA A 441 -5.88 17.44 18.27
N TRP A 442 -6.50 18.61 18.25
CA TRP A 442 -6.36 19.58 17.17
C TRP A 442 -4.93 20.14 17.06
N ARG A 443 -4.36 20.63 18.18
CA ARG A 443 -3.00 21.21 18.18
C ARG A 443 -1.96 20.19 17.77
N MET A 444 -1.99 19.01 18.37
CA MET A 444 -1.06 17.92 18.05
C MET A 444 -1.24 17.45 16.60
N GLY A 445 -2.47 17.21 16.16
CA GLY A 445 -2.75 16.78 14.80
C GLY A 445 -2.27 17.77 13.74
N ARG A 446 -2.31 19.09 14.04
CA ARG A 446 -1.78 20.14 13.17
C ARG A 446 -0.26 20.28 13.24
N GLY A 447 0.35 19.97 14.38
CA GLY A 447 1.79 20.08 14.61
C GLY A 447 2.59 18.88 14.10
N ILE A 448 1.99 17.69 14.03
CA ILE A 448 2.66 16.48 13.56
C ILE A 448 2.92 16.55 12.05
N GLN A 449 4.17 16.30 11.65
CA GLN A 449 4.63 16.32 10.26
C GLN A 449 4.42 14.96 9.60
N ALA A 450 3.16 14.55 9.45
CA ALA A 450 2.76 13.32 8.76
C ALA A 450 1.59 13.59 7.79
N GLY A 451 1.52 12.81 6.73
CA GLY A 451 0.47 12.98 5.73
C GLY A 451 -0.89 12.46 6.17
N ARG A 452 -0.92 11.49 7.09
CA ARG A 452 -2.13 10.98 7.72
C ARG A 452 -1.97 10.98 9.24
N VAL A 453 -2.91 11.59 9.96
CA VAL A 453 -2.99 11.53 11.42
C VAL A 453 -4.33 10.93 11.83
N TRP A 454 -4.29 9.87 12.63
CA TRP A 454 -5.47 9.25 13.22
C TRP A 454 -5.61 9.71 14.68
N VAL A 455 -6.81 10.07 15.07
CA VAL A 455 -7.14 10.40 16.46
C VAL A 455 -8.11 9.37 17.01
N ASN A 456 -7.74 8.71 18.10
CA ASN A 456 -8.54 7.68 18.78
C ASN A 456 -8.94 6.48 17.87
N CYS A 457 -8.16 6.23 16.83
CA CYS A 457 -8.21 5.09 15.93
C CYS A 457 -6.87 4.91 15.24
N TYR A 458 -6.68 3.79 14.52
CA TYR A 458 -5.52 3.57 13.65
C TYR A 458 -5.90 2.65 12.49
N HIS A 459 -5.11 2.64 11.41
CA HIS A 459 -5.30 1.78 10.22
C HIS A 459 -6.67 1.90 9.53
N ALA A 460 -7.35 3.04 9.64
CA ALA A 460 -8.53 3.32 8.83
C ALA A 460 -8.10 3.93 7.48
N TYR A 461 -8.44 3.25 6.38
CA TYR A 461 -8.03 3.64 5.01
C TYR A 461 -9.24 3.84 4.08
N PRO A 462 -10.18 4.76 4.39
CA PRO A 462 -11.31 4.99 3.50
C PRO A 462 -10.82 5.60 2.18
N ALA A 463 -11.36 5.11 1.06
CA ALA A 463 -10.96 5.51 -0.28
C ALA A 463 -11.12 7.02 -0.55
N HIS A 464 -12.02 7.70 0.17
CA HIS A 464 -12.29 9.13 0.05
C HIS A 464 -11.39 10.04 0.91
N ALA A 465 -10.41 9.48 1.63
CA ALA A 465 -9.48 10.27 2.44
C ALA A 465 -8.07 10.17 1.86
N ALA A 466 -7.46 11.33 1.56
CA ALA A 466 -6.14 11.40 0.94
C ALA A 466 -5.06 10.71 1.79
N PHE A 467 -4.19 9.94 1.14
CA PHE A 467 -3.09 9.22 1.75
C PHE A 467 -1.76 9.59 1.08
N GLY A 468 -0.68 9.69 1.84
CA GLY A 468 0.66 9.96 1.31
C GLY A 468 1.56 10.62 2.34
N GLY A 469 2.86 10.69 2.04
CA GLY A 469 3.89 11.10 2.98
C GLY A 469 4.25 12.58 2.98
N TYR A 470 4.88 12.99 4.09
CA TYR A 470 5.74 14.15 4.22
C TYR A 470 7.20 13.67 4.21
N LYS A 471 8.16 14.57 4.13
CA LYS A 471 9.59 14.28 4.23
C LYS A 471 10.00 13.16 3.26
N LYS A 472 10.73 12.11 3.74
CA LYS A 472 11.18 10.99 2.91
C LYS A 472 10.14 9.86 2.77
N SER A 473 8.91 10.08 3.20
CA SER A 473 7.82 9.09 3.05
C SER A 473 7.05 9.20 1.74
N GLY A 474 7.35 10.15 0.89
CA GLY A 474 6.79 10.15 -0.46
C GLY A 474 6.44 11.52 -1.03
N ILE A 475 6.05 11.49 -2.30
CA ILE A 475 5.60 12.66 -3.08
C ILE A 475 4.30 12.29 -3.80
N GLY A 476 3.31 13.15 -3.72
CA GLY A 476 1.97 12.92 -4.25
C GLY A 476 1.01 12.40 -3.17
N ARG A 477 -0.18 12.05 -3.60
CA ARG A 477 -1.21 11.44 -2.74
C ARG A 477 -1.84 10.27 -3.45
N GLU A 478 -2.10 9.22 -2.67
CA GLU A 478 -2.90 8.06 -3.05
C GLU A 478 -4.32 8.26 -2.53
N THR A 479 -5.27 7.51 -3.06
CA THR A 479 -6.69 7.59 -2.70
C THR A 479 -7.28 9.01 -2.91
N HIS A 480 -8.53 9.25 -2.47
CA HIS A 480 -9.21 10.52 -2.66
C HIS A 480 -9.27 10.99 -4.14
N LYS A 481 -10.25 11.83 -4.47
CA LYS A 481 -10.45 12.37 -5.83
C LYS A 481 -9.23 13.11 -6.40
N MET A 482 -8.39 13.70 -5.53
CA MET A 482 -7.17 14.40 -5.96
C MET A 482 -6.17 13.47 -6.67
N MET A 483 -6.28 12.16 -6.48
CA MET A 483 -5.42 11.21 -7.18
C MET A 483 -5.66 11.22 -8.71
N LEU A 484 -6.86 11.53 -9.16
CA LEU A 484 -7.16 11.67 -10.59
C LEU A 484 -6.27 12.73 -11.25
N ASP A 485 -5.94 13.82 -10.55
CA ASP A 485 -5.07 14.88 -11.06
C ASP A 485 -3.64 14.38 -11.36
N HIS A 486 -3.21 13.29 -10.73
CA HIS A 486 -1.91 12.68 -11.01
C HIS A 486 -1.91 11.81 -12.28
N TYR A 487 -3.07 11.49 -12.85
CA TYR A 487 -3.24 10.68 -14.07
C TYR A 487 -3.84 11.47 -15.23
N GLN A 488 -3.97 12.79 -15.09
CA GLN A 488 -4.58 13.66 -16.07
C GLN A 488 -3.75 14.94 -16.27
N ASN A 489 -3.72 15.44 -17.51
CA ASN A 489 -3.27 16.77 -17.81
C ASN A 489 -4.47 17.73 -17.82
N THR A 490 -4.25 18.95 -17.33
CA THR A 490 -5.22 20.02 -17.49
C THR A 490 -4.87 20.81 -18.75
N LYS A 491 -5.76 20.76 -19.74
CA LYS A 491 -5.64 21.59 -20.95
C LYS A 491 -6.50 22.84 -20.80
N ASN A 492 -5.92 23.99 -21.00
CA ASN A 492 -6.65 25.23 -21.20
C ASN A 492 -6.90 25.46 -22.68
N LEU A 493 -8.14 25.73 -23.05
CA LEU A 493 -8.54 26.14 -24.39
C LEU A 493 -9.20 27.50 -24.30
N LEU A 494 -8.56 28.51 -24.89
CA LEU A 494 -9.10 29.86 -25.06
C LEU A 494 -9.75 29.98 -26.43
N VAL A 495 -11.00 30.39 -26.44
CA VAL A 495 -11.77 30.60 -27.68
C VAL A 495 -12.24 32.01 -27.70
N SER A 496 -11.75 32.80 -28.70
CA SER A 496 -12.28 34.10 -28.99
C SER A 496 -13.32 34.01 -30.13
N HIS A 497 -14.46 34.60 -29.90
CA HIS A 497 -15.54 34.79 -30.88
C HIS A 497 -15.50 36.18 -31.48
N ASP A 498 -14.49 37.01 -31.12
CA ASP A 498 -14.26 38.31 -31.72
C ASP A 498 -13.69 38.14 -33.13
N ILE A 499 -14.28 38.83 -34.08
CA ILE A 499 -13.88 38.81 -35.52
C ILE A 499 -13.02 40.00 -35.89
N ASN A 500 -12.79 40.93 -34.95
CA ASN A 500 -11.97 42.14 -35.25
C ASN A 500 -10.47 41.77 -35.25
N PRO A 501 -9.66 42.52 -36.00
CA PRO A 501 -8.21 42.41 -35.98
C PRO A 501 -7.66 42.59 -34.54
N LEU A 502 -6.60 41.87 -34.21
CA LEU A 502 -5.95 41.94 -32.89
C LEU A 502 -5.26 43.28 -32.63
N GLY A 503 -4.99 44.05 -33.66
CA GLY A 503 -4.44 45.44 -33.58
C GLY A 503 -2.96 45.56 -33.21
N PHE A 504 -2.20 44.46 -33.28
CA PHE A 504 -0.77 44.45 -32.95
C PHE A 504 0.16 44.64 -34.18
N PHE A 505 -0.35 44.44 -35.40
CA PHE A 505 0.43 44.52 -36.63
C PHE A 505 -0.35 45.22 -37.73
#